data_1106eabb5fc539e6bf96884857597455
#
_entry.id   1106eabb5fc539e6bf96884857597455
#
_cell.length_a   1.000
_cell.length_b   1.000
_cell.length_c   1.000
_cell.angle_alpha   90.00
_cell.angle_beta   90.00
_cell.angle_gamma   90.00
#
_symmetry.space_group_name_H-M   'P 1'
#
loop_
_entity.id
_entity.type
_entity.pdbx_description
1 polymer ?
#
loop_
_entity_poly.entity_id
_entity_poly.type
_entity_poly.pdbx_seq_one_letter_code
_entity_poly.pdbx_strand_id
1 'polypeptide(L)'
;MNKTRHYTLVAAAVLAGSLGAATFDVAVVGGGPAGIGAALASAKSGAKTVLVERDARLGGTTVSAEVLPIGLFHAWNRQVIAGPCWDLVTNSVELAGEKLPDFPKLDARDWWHHCVKVNPFVYSALAAETLEKAGVELRFNAAACGVERIPGGWKISLATDEGIQYLSAKEVVDATGSASVAAFAGAERVRADDAQRQPGSYFFHLNTRGMKFDVAAVDKAHAAAVASGELKPTDIHIKMSDYIRAGGGWGCYVPLADNSTATARAETNRRGRETMLRVVRFIRRQPGLEKAAVVSASPEVGVRETYRVVGEKTVTEADYLAGTVEPDSLCYSYWYIDEHNAAWKNSHMVFHEPGKVGTIPLGTMIPKGVQHLLVAGRAVSSDHGANSALRVQASCMAIGQSAGVVAALAARRGVDPREVAVDDAKRQLKAIGAIVP
;
A
#
# COMPACT_ATOMS: atom_id res chain seq x y z
N MET A 1 44.57 39.40 -26.82
CA MET A 1 43.22 39.88 -26.61
C MET A 1 42.46 38.82 -25.80
N ASN A 2 42.48 38.98 -24.48
CA ASN A 2 41.78 38.07 -23.55
C ASN A 2 40.34 38.54 -23.40
N LYS A 3 39.36 37.70 -23.80
CA LYS A 3 37.95 37.93 -23.53
C LYS A 3 37.58 37.23 -22.22
N THR A 4 37.54 37.97 -21.14
CA THR A 4 37.02 37.57 -19.85
C THR A 4 35.48 37.46 -19.97
N ARG A 5 34.93 36.24 -19.90
CA ARG A 5 33.46 36.02 -19.80
C ARG A 5 33.06 36.27 -18.37
N HIS A 6 32.27 37.29 -18.15
CA HIS A 6 31.58 37.51 -16.88
C HIS A 6 30.37 36.57 -16.80
N TYR A 7 30.39 35.65 -15.85
CA TYR A 7 29.22 34.89 -15.47
C TYR A 7 28.43 35.69 -14.44
N THR A 8 27.30 36.21 -14.82
CA THR A 8 26.36 36.85 -13.90
C THR A 8 25.65 35.73 -13.12
N LEU A 9 25.99 35.62 -11.83
CA LEU A 9 25.22 34.77 -10.90
C LEU A 9 23.83 35.44 -10.72
N VAL A 10 22.81 34.83 -11.31
CA VAL A 10 21.43 35.14 -10.97
C VAL A 10 21.14 34.47 -9.62
N ALA A 11 21.21 35.25 -8.56
CA ALA A 11 20.73 34.85 -7.26
C ALA A 11 19.19 34.70 -7.36
N ALA A 12 18.69 33.49 -7.40
CA ALA A 12 17.29 33.22 -7.24
C ALA A 12 16.89 33.69 -5.83
N ALA A 13 16.16 34.78 -5.75
CA ALA A 13 15.52 35.21 -4.51
C ALA A 13 14.52 34.15 -4.10
N VAL A 14 14.89 33.34 -3.11
CA VAL A 14 13.93 32.52 -2.39
C VAL A 14 12.98 33.49 -1.70
N LEU A 15 11.80 33.63 -2.26
CA LEU A 15 10.68 34.29 -1.58
C LEU A 15 10.40 33.50 -0.31
N ALA A 16 10.93 33.98 0.81
CA ALA A 16 10.51 33.59 2.14
C ALA A 16 9.04 34.05 2.28
N GLY A 17 8.14 33.23 1.77
CA GLY A 17 6.71 33.39 2.03
C GLY A 17 6.52 33.37 3.55
N SER A 18 5.87 34.40 4.08
CA SER A 18 5.48 34.51 5.49
C SER A 18 4.99 33.16 5.99
N LEU A 19 5.50 32.73 7.15
CA LEU A 19 4.99 31.58 7.92
C LEU A 19 3.54 31.90 8.37
N GLY A 20 2.61 31.86 7.41
CA GLY A 20 1.18 32.01 7.64
C GLY A 20 0.60 30.75 8.29
N ALA A 21 -0.65 30.86 8.77
CA ALA A 21 -1.41 29.74 9.30
C ALA A 21 -1.38 28.54 8.33
N ALA A 22 -1.46 27.32 8.88
CA ALA A 22 -1.44 26.10 8.07
C ALA A 22 -2.51 26.15 6.97
N THR A 23 -2.14 25.83 5.74
CA THR A 23 -3.02 25.90 4.56
C THR A 23 -4.11 24.84 4.62
N PHE A 24 -3.80 23.70 5.26
CA PHE A 24 -4.69 22.54 5.45
C PHE A 24 -4.81 22.15 6.92
N ASP A 25 -5.92 21.54 7.26
CA ASP A 25 -6.04 20.88 8.57
C ASP A 25 -5.26 19.56 8.56
N VAL A 26 -5.40 18.78 7.48
CA VAL A 26 -4.74 17.47 7.33
C VAL A 26 -4.07 17.35 5.97
N ALA A 27 -2.80 16.97 5.97
CA ALA A 27 -2.10 16.53 4.76
C ALA A 27 -1.89 15.01 4.81
N VAL A 28 -2.40 14.30 3.81
CA VAL A 28 -2.18 12.87 3.62
C VAL A 28 -1.12 12.68 2.54
N VAL A 29 -0.04 11.97 2.85
CA VAL A 29 1.06 11.72 1.91
C VAL A 29 1.07 10.26 1.49
N GLY A 30 0.78 10.01 0.21
CA GLY A 30 0.63 8.70 -0.42
C GLY A 30 -0.83 8.36 -0.73
N GLY A 31 -1.14 8.12 -2.01
CA GLY A 31 -2.48 7.83 -2.54
C GLY A 31 -2.78 6.34 -2.70
N GLY A 32 -2.15 5.47 -1.88
CA GLY A 32 -2.49 4.05 -1.77
C GLY A 32 -3.78 3.80 -0.98
N PRO A 33 -4.16 2.52 -0.74
CA PRO A 33 -5.40 2.18 -0.02
C PRO A 33 -5.55 2.90 1.33
N ALA A 34 -4.47 2.99 2.11
CA ALA A 34 -4.49 3.70 3.39
C ALA A 34 -4.67 5.22 3.23
N GLY A 35 -3.97 5.82 2.25
CA GLY A 35 -4.07 7.27 2.03
C GLY A 35 -5.43 7.70 1.49
N ILE A 36 -6.01 6.92 0.57
CA ILE A 36 -7.39 7.14 0.11
C ILE A 36 -8.34 7.09 1.32
N GLY A 37 -8.20 6.07 2.19
CA GLY A 37 -8.99 5.94 3.40
C GLY A 37 -8.82 7.10 4.35
N ALA A 38 -7.58 7.54 4.58
CA ALA A 38 -7.28 8.66 5.47
C ALA A 38 -7.85 9.98 4.94
N ALA A 39 -7.68 10.26 3.66
CA ALA A 39 -8.17 11.50 3.06
C ALA A 39 -9.70 11.57 3.03
N LEU A 40 -10.39 10.47 2.64
CA LEU A 40 -11.85 10.41 2.69
C LEU A 40 -12.39 10.57 4.10
N ALA A 41 -11.81 9.86 5.07
CA ALA A 41 -12.26 9.92 6.45
C ALA A 41 -12.00 11.28 7.09
N SER A 42 -10.87 11.91 6.80
CA SER A 42 -10.52 13.24 7.25
C SER A 42 -11.50 14.29 6.70
N ALA A 43 -11.73 14.31 5.39
CA ALA A 43 -12.66 15.25 4.74
C ALA A 43 -14.10 15.04 5.23
N LYS A 44 -14.57 13.79 5.32
CA LYS A 44 -15.91 13.47 5.88
C LYS A 44 -16.04 13.84 7.37
N SER A 45 -14.94 14.02 8.08
CA SER A 45 -14.89 14.53 9.45
C SER A 45 -14.80 16.07 9.52
N GLY A 46 -14.90 16.76 8.38
CA GLY A 46 -14.95 18.23 8.27
C GLY A 46 -13.58 18.91 8.21
N ALA A 47 -12.48 18.20 8.03
CA ALA A 47 -11.15 18.79 7.92
C ALA A 47 -10.86 19.23 6.47
N LYS A 48 -10.23 20.40 6.29
CA LYS A 48 -9.66 20.82 5.02
C LYS A 48 -8.46 19.92 4.69
N THR A 49 -8.63 19.04 3.73
CA THR A 49 -7.70 17.94 3.49
C THR A 49 -7.02 18.06 2.12
N VAL A 50 -5.71 17.80 2.07
CA VAL A 50 -4.95 17.57 0.83
C VAL A 50 -4.40 16.14 0.82
N LEU A 51 -4.43 15.51 -0.34
CA LEU A 51 -3.74 14.24 -0.60
C LEU A 51 -2.64 14.46 -1.64
N VAL A 52 -1.42 14.08 -1.27
CA VAL A 52 -0.22 14.16 -2.11
C VAL A 52 0.14 12.76 -2.60
N GLU A 53 0.22 12.58 -3.91
CA GLU A 53 0.64 11.32 -4.53
C GLU A 53 1.79 11.57 -5.53
N ARG A 54 2.83 10.75 -5.43
CA ARG A 54 4.02 10.84 -6.33
C ARG A 54 3.74 10.40 -7.76
N ASP A 55 2.76 9.50 -7.93
CA ASP A 55 2.37 8.98 -9.25
C ASP A 55 1.21 9.81 -9.84
N ALA A 56 0.91 9.60 -11.13
CA ALA A 56 -0.20 10.28 -11.81
C ALA A 56 -1.58 9.66 -11.52
N ARG A 57 -1.65 8.70 -10.59
CA ARG A 57 -2.88 7.93 -10.31
C ARG A 57 -2.93 7.44 -8.87
N LEU A 58 -4.13 7.27 -8.35
CA LEU A 58 -4.39 6.69 -7.03
C LEU A 58 -4.47 5.16 -7.08
N GLY A 59 -4.35 4.54 -5.90
CA GLY A 59 -4.53 3.11 -5.69
C GLY A 59 -3.26 2.38 -5.24
N GLY A 60 -2.08 3.00 -5.36
CA GLY A 60 -0.81 2.41 -4.90
C GLY A 60 -0.65 0.97 -5.40
N THR A 61 -0.40 0.01 -4.49
CA THR A 61 -0.16 -1.39 -4.82
C THR A 61 -1.32 -2.04 -5.60
N THR A 62 -2.57 -1.63 -5.38
CA THR A 62 -3.74 -2.12 -6.14
C THR A 62 -3.58 -1.84 -7.62
N VAL A 63 -3.12 -0.65 -7.98
CA VAL A 63 -3.08 -0.15 -9.37
C VAL A 63 -1.68 -0.28 -9.96
N SER A 64 -0.64 0.20 -9.25
CA SER A 64 0.72 0.23 -9.78
C SER A 64 1.38 -1.15 -9.79
N ALA A 65 0.96 -2.07 -8.92
CA ALA A 65 1.48 -3.44 -8.88
C ALA A 65 0.44 -4.52 -9.24
N GLU A 66 -0.75 -4.12 -9.70
CA GLU A 66 -1.84 -5.02 -10.12
C GLU A 66 -2.24 -6.07 -9.06
N VAL A 67 -2.13 -5.73 -7.77
CA VAL A 67 -2.67 -6.57 -6.70
C VAL A 67 -4.18 -6.32 -6.61
N LEU A 68 -4.92 -6.87 -7.57
CA LEU A 68 -6.33 -6.55 -7.80
C LEU A 68 -7.31 -7.14 -6.77
N PRO A 69 -7.05 -8.35 -6.20
CA PRO A 69 -7.90 -8.88 -5.14
C PRO A 69 -7.70 -8.10 -3.84
N ILE A 70 -8.73 -7.36 -3.41
CA ILE A 70 -8.75 -6.63 -2.14
C ILE A 70 -9.37 -7.53 -1.08
N GLY A 71 -8.63 -7.93 -0.10
CA GLY A 71 -9.10 -8.78 1.00
C GLY A 71 -8.69 -8.23 2.37
N LEU A 72 -9.38 -8.60 3.44
CA LEU A 72 -10.73 -9.15 3.50
C LEU A 72 -11.61 -8.15 4.25
N PHE A 73 -12.78 -7.87 3.74
CA PHE A 73 -13.76 -7.00 4.41
C PHE A 73 -14.69 -7.79 5.36
N HIS A 74 -14.73 -9.10 5.17
CA HIS A 74 -15.60 -10.01 5.91
C HIS A 74 -14.79 -11.08 6.63
N ALA A 75 -15.22 -11.44 7.81
CA ALA A 75 -14.69 -12.51 8.64
C ALA A 75 -15.87 -13.26 9.28
N TRP A 76 -15.83 -14.58 9.33
CA TRP A 76 -16.82 -15.41 10.04
C TRP A 76 -18.27 -15.05 9.64
N ASN A 77 -18.54 -14.92 8.35
CA ASN A 77 -19.84 -14.57 7.76
C ASN A 77 -20.41 -13.20 8.20
N ARG A 78 -19.55 -12.30 8.69
CA ARG A 78 -19.95 -10.92 9.01
C ARG A 78 -18.96 -9.94 8.40
N GLN A 79 -19.45 -8.77 8.03
CA GLN A 79 -18.57 -7.66 7.64
C GLN A 79 -17.85 -7.10 8.88
N VAL A 80 -16.54 -6.90 8.78
CA VAL A 80 -15.69 -6.37 9.87
C VAL A 80 -14.97 -5.07 9.45
N ILE A 81 -14.88 -4.80 8.15
CA ILE A 81 -14.33 -3.56 7.60
C ILE A 81 -15.37 -2.95 6.66
N ALA A 82 -15.79 -1.70 6.95
CA ALA A 82 -16.77 -0.94 6.20
C ALA A 82 -16.38 0.55 6.12
N GLY A 83 -17.30 1.40 5.67
CA GLY A 83 -17.12 2.85 5.55
C GLY A 83 -16.69 3.28 4.15
N PRO A 84 -16.21 4.52 3.97
CA PRO A 84 -16.00 5.13 2.66
C PRO A 84 -15.14 4.32 1.69
N CYS A 85 -14.17 3.53 2.20
CA CYS A 85 -13.35 2.67 1.37
C CYS A 85 -14.09 1.44 0.86
N TRP A 86 -14.98 0.86 1.67
CA TRP A 86 -15.86 -0.22 1.24
C TRP A 86 -16.80 0.26 0.14
N ASP A 87 -17.41 1.44 0.33
CA ASP A 87 -18.30 2.05 -0.67
C ASP A 87 -17.55 2.29 -2.00
N LEU A 88 -16.31 2.81 -1.93
CA LEU A 88 -15.48 3.00 -3.12
C LEU A 88 -15.20 1.67 -3.84
N VAL A 89 -14.86 0.62 -3.11
CA VAL A 89 -14.56 -0.70 -3.68
C VAL A 89 -15.80 -1.30 -4.34
N THR A 90 -16.95 -1.31 -3.67
CA THR A 90 -18.19 -1.87 -4.21
C THR A 90 -18.69 -1.09 -5.43
N ASN A 91 -18.66 0.24 -5.38
CA ASN A 91 -19.03 1.09 -6.50
C ASN A 91 -18.11 0.90 -7.70
N SER A 92 -16.80 0.64 -7.46
CA SER A 92 -15.86 0.36 -8.55
C SER A 92 -16.12 -0.98 -9.23
N VAL A 93 -16.57 -1.98 -8.48
CA VAL A 93 -16.96 -3.30 -9.02
C VAL A 93 -18.23 -3.16 -9.86
N GLU A 94 -19.24 -2.46 -9.35
CA GLU A 94 -20.49 -2.20 -10.07
C GLU A 94 -20.24 -1.41 -11.38
N LEU A 95 -19.48 -0.32 -11.30
CA LEU A 95 -19.16 0.51 -12.46
C LEU A 95 -18.34 -0.24 -13.52
N ALA A 96 -17.53 -1.21 -13.10
CA ALA A 96 -16.80 -2.11 -14.00
C ALA A 96 -17.68 -3.20 -14.63
N GLY A 97 -18.96 -3.31 -14.26
CA GLY A 97 -19.85 -4.36 -14.71
C GLY A 97 -19.55 -5.73 -14.12
N GLU A 98 -18.81 -5.77 -13.03
CA GLU A 98 -18.42 -7.00 -12.33
C GLU A 98 -19.36 -7.29 -11.14
N LYS A 99 -19.19 -8.44 -10.48
CA LYS A 99 -20.03 -8.85 -9.35
C LYS A 99 -19.20 -9.02 -8.09
N LEU A 100 -19.79 -8.62 -6.96
CA LEU A 100 -19.24 -8.91 -5.64
C LEU A 100 -19.33 -10.41 -5.34
N PRO A 101 -18.41 -10.95 -4.50
CA PRO A 101 -18.55 -12.28 -3.93
C PRO A 101 -19.85 -12.44 -3.15
N ASP A 102 -20.40 -13.66 -3.09
CA ASP A 102 -21.54 -13.99 -2.26
C ASP A 102 -21.08 -14.36 -0.84
N PHE A 103 -20.71 -13.33 -0.06
CA PHE A 103 -20.07 -13.48 1.25
C PHE A 103 -20.78 -14.43 2.23
N PRO A 104 -22.12 -14.49 2.32
CA PRO A 104 -22.80 -15.41 3.23
C PRO A 104 -22.64 -16.89 2.89
N LYS A 105 -22.24 -17.23 1.67
CA LYS A 105 -22.08 -18.61 1.19
C LYS A 105 -20.64 -19.10 1.21
N LEU A 106 -19.70 -18.26 1.60
CA LEU A 106 -18.29 -18.60 1.55
C LEU A 106 -17.81 -19.21 2.86
N ASP A 107 -17.12 -20.35 2.78
CA ASP A 107 -16.39 -20.93 3.91
C ASP A 107 -15.23 -20.02 4.29
N ALA A 108 -14.97 -19.84 5.58
CA ALA A 108 -13.84 -19.06 6.09
C ALA A 108 -12.45 -19.55 5.61
N ARG A 109 -12.37 -20.82 5.14
CA ARG A 109 -11.16 -21.39 4.55
C ARG A 109 -10.92 -21.00 3.10
N ASP A 110 -11.95 -20.52 2.41
CA ASP A 110 -11.89 -20.11 1.00
C ASP A 110 -11.62 -18.61 0.86
N TRP A 111 -10.64 -18.10 1.61
CA TRP A 111 -10.32 -16.69 1.74
C TRP A 111 -10.17 -15.95 0.39
N TRP A 112 -9.65 -16.61 -0.65
CA TRP A 112 -9.49 -16.00 -2.00
C TRP A 112 -10.82 -15.72 -2.68
N HIS A 113 -11.89 -16.47 -2.35
CA HIS A 113 -13.24 -16.21 -2.82
C HIS A 113 -13.90 -15.01 -2.12
N HIS A 114 -13.41 -14.64 -0.92
CA HIS A 114 -13.87 -13.45 -0.19
C HIS A 114 -13.17 -12.16 -0.64
N CYS A 115 -12.09 -12.25 -1.42
CA CYS A 115 -11.43 -11.07 -1.96
C CYS A 115 -12.31 -10.39 -3.02
N VAL A 116 -12.44 -9.09 -2.92
CA VAL A 116 -13.14 -8.27 -3.92
C VAL A 116 -12.16 -7.87 -5.01
N LYS A 117 -12.31 -8.44 -6.20
CA LYS A 117 -11.48 -8.08 -7.33
C LYS A 117 -11.97 -6.78 -7.96
N VAL A 118 -11.06 -5.85 -8.19
CA VAL A 118 -11.36 -4.56 -8.80
C VAL A 118 -10.70 -4.41 -10.18
N ASN A 119 -11.34 -3.64 -11.05
CA ASN A 119 -10.70 -3.14 -12.25
C ASN A 119 -9.79 -1.96 -11.88
N PRO A 120 -8.46 -2.02 -12.13
CA PRO A 120 -7.53 -1.01 -11.63
C PRO A 120 -7.77 0.39 -12.23
N PHE A 121 -8.24 0.46 -13.46
CA PHE A 121 -8.50 1.74 -14.13
C PHE A 121 -9.75 2.42 -13.55
N VAL A 122 -10.84 1.65 -13.41
CA VAL A 122 -12.09 2.14 -12.82
C VAL A 122 -11.88 2.52 -11.36
N TYR A 123 -11.21 1.67 -10.57
CA TYR A 123 -10.92 1.93 -9.17
C TYR A 123 -10.11 3.22 -8.98
N SER A 124 -9.05 3.42 -9.77
CA SER A 124 -8.21 4.61 -9.67
C SER A 124 -8.95 5.90 -10.04
N ALA A 125 -9.71 5.87 -11.13
CA ALA A 125 -10.49 7.03 -11.58
C ALA A 125 -11.59 7.38 -10.58
N LEU A 126 -12.35 6.37 -10.11
CA LEU A 126 -13.41 6.56 -9.14
C LEU A 126 -12.90 7.02 -7.78
N ALA A 127 -11.69 6.58 -7.38
CA ALA A 127 -11.05 7.06 -6.15
C ALA A 127 -10.75 8.56 -6.22
N ALA A 128 -10.23 9.05 -7.34
CA ALA A 128 -9.97 10.48 -7.55
C ALA A 128 -11.29 11.28 -7.51
N GLU A 129 -12.28 10.86 -8.29
CA GLU A 129 -13.60 11.52 -8.32
C GLU A 129 -14.27 11.55 -6.93
N THR A 130 -14.18 10.45 -6.17
CA THR A 130 -14.77 10.34 -4.82
C THR A 130 -14.09 11.27 -3.84
N LEU A 131 -12.76 11.40 -3.90
CA LEU A 131 -11.99 12.32 -3.07
C LEU A 131 -12.31 13.78 -3.41
N GLU A 132 -12.34 14.14 -4.67
CA GLU A 132 -12.70 15.49 -5.14
C GLU A 132 -14.12 15.87 -4.73
N LYS A 133 -15.10 14.96 -4.88
CA LYS A 133 -16.48 15.15 -4.39
C LYS A 133 -16.56 15.32 -2.87
N ALA A 134 -15.63 14.72 -2.12
CA ALA A 134 -15.51 14.92 -0.67
C ALA A 134 -14.78 16.22 -0.29
N GLY A 135 -14.31 17.01 -1.26
CA GLY A 135 -13.60 18.27 -1.02
C GLY A 135 -12.11 18.11 -0.72
N VAL A 136 -11.52 16.95 -1.05
CA VAL A 136 -10.07 16.73 -0.90
C VAL A 136 -9.34 17.38 -2.07
N GLU A 137 -8.32 18.19 -1.79
CA GLU A 137 -7.40 18.67 -2.81
C GLU A 137 -6.42 17.55 -3.20
N LEU A 138 -6.28 17.25 -4.50
CA LEU A 138 -5.36 16.23 -5.00
C LEU A 138 -4.13 16.86 -5.61
N ARG A 139 -2.95 16.37 -5.20
CA ARG A 139 -1.63 16.76 -5.73
C ARG A 139 -0.94 15.51 -6.28
N PHE A 140 -1.07 15.30 -7.59
CA PHE A 140 -0.39 14.23 -8.33
C PHE A 140 1.01 14.65 -8.78
N ASN A 141 1.83 13.66 -9.15
CA ASN A 141 3.21 13.86 -9.61
C ASN A 141 4.04 14.70 -8.61
N ALA A 142 3.73 14.57 -7.33
CA ALA A 142 4.30 15.34 -6.25
C ALA A 142 4.84 14.39 -5.16
N ALA A 143 6.15 14.29 -5.04
CA ALA A 143 6.80 13.44 -4.05
C ALA A 143 7.20 14.27 -2.83
N ALA A 144 6.72 13.90 -1.64
CA ALA A 144 7.25 14.49 -0.41
C ALA A 144 8.74 14.18 -0.28
N CYS A 145 9.56 15.21 -0.15
CA CYS A 145 11.02 15.12 -0.09
C CYS A 145 11.62 15.73 1.19
N GLY A 146 10.79 16.22 2.11
CA GLY A 146 11.19 16.72 3.42
C GLY A 146 10.01 17.27 4.18
N VAL A 147 10.16 17.34 5.51
CA VAL A 147 9.21 18.00 6.40
C VAL A 147 9.96 18.82 7.44
N GLU A 148 9.33 19.90 7.89
CA GLU A 148 9.87 20.82 8.90
C GLU A 148 8.76 21.16 9.88
N ARG A 149 9.06 21.10 11.19
CA ARG A 149 8.12 21.59 12.23
C ARG A 149 8.02 23.10 12.14
N ILE A 150 6.79 23.57 12.12
CA ILE A 150 6.47 25.00 12.18
C ILE A 150 5.47 25.24 13.31
N PRO A 151 5.28 26.48 13.79
CA PRO A 151 4.22 26.77 14.72
C PRO A 151 2.85 26.32 14.19
N GLY A 152 2.19 25.45 14.96
CA GLY A 152 0.86 24.94 14.63
C GLY A 152 0.81 23.81 13.59
N GLY A 153 1.94 23.17 13.28
CA GLY A 153 1.90 22.00 12.37
C GLY A 153 3.22 21.68 11.67
N TRP A 154 3.10 21.32 10.41
CA TRP A 154 4.20 20.91 9.54
C TRP A 154 4.22 21.69 8.24
N LYS A 155 5.40 22.01 7.76
CA LYS A 155 5.68 22.40 6.38
C LYS A 155 6.22 21.18 5.64
N ILE A 156 5.64 20.85 4.49
CA ILE A 156 5.98 19.70 3.68
C ILE A 156 6.58 20.20 2.37
N SER A 157 7.77 19.71 2.04
CA SER A 157 8.46 19.98 0.77
C SER A 157 8.06 18.90 -0.23
N LEU A 158 7.66 19.33 -1.43
CA LEU A 158 7.21 18.47 -2.53
C LEU A 158 8.14 18.67 -3.73
N ALA A 159 8.75 17.60 -4.20
CA ALA A 159 9.45 17.59 -5.48
C ALA A 159 8.42 17.36 -6.60
N THR A 160 8.35 18.30 -7.54
CA THR A 160 7.48 18.30 -8.73
C THR A 160 8.29 18.66 -9.97
N ASP A 161 7.70 18.52 -11.15
CA ASP A 161 8.34 18.91 -12.42
C ASP A 161 8.60 20.41 -12.51
N GLU A 162 7.85 21.25 -11.76
CA GLU A 162 8.03 22.69 -11.66
C GLU A 162 9.05 23.10 -10.59
N GLY A 163 9.71 22.14 -9.95
CA GLY A 163 10.66 22.35 -8.86
C GLY A 163 10.10 22.02 -7.49
N ILE A 164 10.72 22.57 -6.44
CA ILE A 164 10.28 22.33 -5.06
C ILE A 164 9.10 23.24 -4.71
N GLN A 165 7.98 22.63 -4.41
CA GLN A 165 6.80 23.29 -3.88
C GLN A 165 6.65 23.03 -2.38
N TYR A 166 5.87 23.84 -1.71
CA TYR A 166 5.62 23.74 -0.27
C TYR A 166 4.14 23.78 0.04
N LEU A 167 3.73 23.01 1.02
CA LEU A 167 2.43 23.14 1.66
C LEU A 167 2.58 23.05 3.18
N SER A 168 1.59 23.51 3.92
CA SER A 168 1.56 23.39 5.38
C SER A 168 0.25 22.78 5.85
N ALA A 169 0.33 21.96 6.90
CA ALA A 169 -0.83 21.33 7.51
C ALA A 169 -0.66 21.24 9.03
N LYS A 170 -1.78 21.29 9.76
CA LYS A 170 -1.77 21.08 11.22
C LYS A 170 -1.34 19.65 11.56
N GLU A 171 -1.95 18.68 10.89
CA GLU A 171 -1.69 17.26 11.06
C GLU A 171 -1.20 16.63 9.75
N VAL A 172 -0.33 15.62 9.86
CA VAL A 172 0.14 14.84 8.71
C VAL A 172 -0.19 13.36 8.91
N VAL A 173 -0.69 12.72 7.86
CA VAL A 173 -0.83 11.25 7.80
C VAL A 173 0.15 10.70 6.79
N ASP A 174 1.18 10.00 7.25
CA ASP A 174 2.12 9.27 6.40
C ASP A 174 1.49 7.95 5.93
N ALA A 175 1.01 7.94 4.70
CA ALA A 175 0.47 6.77 4.01
C ALA A 175 1.39 6.30 2.87
N THR A 176 2.68 6.65 2.90
CA THR A 176 3.66 6.33 1.85
C THR A 176 3.95 4.83 1.73
N GLY A 177 3.52 4.05 2.72
CA GLY A 177 3.79 2.61 2.81
C GLY A 177 5.22 2.24 3.18
N SER A 178 6.07 3.24 3.46
CA SER A 178 7.47 3.08 3.88
C SER A 178 7.83 3.97 5.08
N ALA A 179 6.82 4.62 5.68
CA ALA A 179 7.00 5.63 6.73
C ALA A 179 8.06 6.70 6.34
N SER A 180 7.99 7.18 5.09
CA SER A 180 9.02 8.10 4.56
C SER A 180 8.90 9.48 5.17
N VAL A 181 7.67 9.99 5.40
CA VAL A 181 7.44 11.27 6.07
C VAL A 181 7.84 11.18 7.54
N ALA A 182 7.53 10.06 8.20
CA ALA A 182 7.97 9.80 9.56
C ALA A 182 9.51 9.83 9.69
N ALA A 183 10.23 9.27 8.70
CA ALA A 183 11.69 9.35 8.66
C ALA A 183 12.18 10.80 8.49
N PHE A 184 11.57 11.58 7.60
CA PHE A 184 11.93 13.00 7.45
C PHE A 184 11.66 13.80 8.73
N ALA A 185 10.66 13.39 9.52
CA ALA A 185 10.33 13.96 10.82
C ALA A 185 11.25 13.45 11.96
N GLY A 186 12.21 12.58 11.69
CA GLY A 186 13.13 12.01 12.67
C GLY A 186 12.57 10.83 13.47
N ALA A 187 11.43 10.25 13.08
CA ALA A 187 10.88 9.07 13.74
C ALA A 187 11.76 7.83 13.50
N GLU A 188 11.91 7.02 14.54
CA GLU A 188 12.54 5.72 14.42
C GLU A 188 11.72 4.76 13.58
N ARG A 189 12.39 3.99 12.73
CA ARG A 189 11.79 2.97 11.87
C ARG A 189 12.56 1.66 11.95
N VAL A 190 11.87 0.55 11.83
CA VAL A 190 12.43 -0.80 11.77
C VAL A 190 12.03 -1.49 10.47
N ARG A 191 12.82 -2.44 10.04
CA ARG A 191 12.48 -3.36 8.94
C ARG A 191 13.03 -4.74 9.22
N ALA A 192 12.49 -5.75 8.56
CA ALA A 192 13.03 -7.10 8.63
C ALA A 192 14.43 -7.17 8.01
N ASP A 193 15.27 -8.06 8.56
CA ASP A 193 16.56 -8.40 7.98
C ASP A 193 16.39 -8.97 6.56
N ASP A 194 17.43 -8.87 5.74
CA ASP A 194 17.38 -9.32 4.35
C ASP A 194 16.98 -10.80 4.21
N ALA A 195 17.37 -11.64 5.16
CA ALA A 195 17.01 -13.07 5.17
C ALA A 195 15.52 -13.33 5.46
N GLN A 196 14.86 -12.44 6.18
CA GLN A 196 13.45 -12.54 6.55
C GLN A 196 12.54 -11.74 5.63
N ARG A 197 13.10 -10.78 4.88
CA ARG A 197 12.32 -9.86 4.05
C ARG A 197 11.55 -10.60 2.97
N GLN A 198 10.25 -10.39 2.96
CA GLN A 198 9.36 -10.99 1.99
C GLN A 198 9.67 -10.51 0.56
N PRO A 199 9.64 -11.40 -0.46
CA PRO A 199 9.85 -11.01 -1.84
C PRO A 199 8.71 -10.11 -2.33
N GLY A 200 8.99 -9.24 -3.29
CA GLY A 200 7.98 -8.56 -4.08
C GLY A 200 7.34 -9.52 -5.10
N SER A 201 6.23 -9.11 -5.70
CA SER A 201 5.62 -9.79 -6.85
C SER A 201 5.62 -8.88 -8.07
N TYR A 202 5.92 -9.45 -9.23
CA TYR A 202 5.81 -8.75 -10.50
C TYR A 202 4.80 -9.46 -11.39
N PHE A 203 3.74 -8.77 -11.78
CA PHE A 203 2.70 -9.32 -12.61
C PHE A 203 2.95 -8.97 -14.08
N PHE A 204 2.90 -9.96 -14.94
CA PHE A 204 2.85 -9.76 -16.38
C PHE A 204 1.98 -10.84 -17.03
N HIS A 205 1.24 -10.44 -18.04
CA HIS A 205 0.25 -11.28 -18.70
C HIS A 205 0.71 -11.64 -20.10
N LEU A 206 0.36 -12.86 -20.51
CA LEU A 206 0.77 -13.45 -21.78
C LEU A 206 -0.46 -13.82 -22.63
N ASN A 207 -0.31 -13.80 -23.93
CA ASN A 207 -1.33 -14.27 -24.88
C ASN A 207 -1.37 -15.79 -25.02
N THR A 208 -0.95 -16.55 -24.01
CA THR A 208 -0.74 -18.01 -24.12
C THR A 208 -1.96 -18.87 -23.82
N ARG A 209 -3.07 -18.27 -23.38
CA ARG A 209 -4.33 -18.99 -23.16
C ARG A 209 -4.79 -19.67 -24.45
N GLY A 210 -5.05 -20.98 -24.37
CA GLY A 210 -5.49 -21.78 -25.52
C GLY A 210 -4.37 -22.24 -26.46
N MET A 211 -3.10 -21.84 -26.25
CA MET A 211 -1.97 -22.42 -26.98
C MET A 211 -1.78 -23.88 -26.59
N LYS A 212 -1.46 -24.71 -27.60
CA LYS A 212 -1.22 -26.15 -27.41
C LYS A 212 0.26 -26.38 -27.20
N PHE A 213 0.63 -27.09 -26.15
CA PHE A 213 2.02 -27.45 -25.83
C PHE A 213 2.04 -28.73 -24.98
N ASP A 214 3.17 -29.42 -24.98
CA ASP A 214 3.39 -30.57 -24.10
C ASP A 214 3.72 -30.08 -22.67
N VAL A 215 2.80 -30.35 -21.74
CA VAL A 215 2.88 -29.97 -20.34
C VAL A 215 4.09 -30.59 -19.65
N ALA A 216 4.29 -31.88 -19.82
CA ALA A 216 5.38 -32.59 -19.15
C ALA A 216 6.75 -32.14 -19.69
N ALA A 217 6.86 -31.93 -21.00
CA ALA A 217 8.07 -31.42 -21.62
C ALA A 217 8.41 -29.99 -21.11
N VAL A 218 7.43 -29.08 -21.03
CA VAL A 218 7.62 -27.72 -20.54
C VAL A 218 8.04 -27.72 -19.08
N ASP A 219 7.36 -28.48 -18.20
CA ASP A 219 7.72 -28.51 -16.78
C ASP A 219 9.10 -29.15 -16.55
N LYS A 220 9.47 -30.17 -17.34
CA LYS A 220 10.82 -30.77 -17.36
C LYS A 220 11.88 -29.75 -17.82
N ALA A 221 11.60 -29.03 -18.90
CA ALA A 221 12.49 -28.00 -19.44
C ALA A 221 12.66 -26.83 -18.39
N HIS A 222 11.58 -26.45 -17.71
CA HIS A 222 11.64 -25.45 -16.63
C HIS A 222 12.56 -25.92 -15.49
N ALA A 223 12.41 -27.16 -15.01
CA ALA A 223 13.28 -27.70 -13.97
C ALA A 223 14.77 -27.73 -14.41
N ALA A 224 15.04 -28.09 -15.68
CA ALA A 224 16.39 -28.06 -16.25
C ALA A 224 16.95 -26.63 -16.35
N ALA A 225 16.13 -25.66 -16.76
CA ALA A 225 16.52 -24.25 -16.84
C ALA A 225 16.84 -23.64 -15.45
N VAL A 226 16.09 -24.04 -14.43
CA VAL A 226 16.40 -23.66 -13.04
C VAL A 226 17.69 -24.31 -12.55
N ALA A 227 17.90 -25.60 -12.84
CA ALA A 227 19.11 -26.33 -12.45
C ALA A 227 20.38 -25.78 -13.12
N SER A 228 20.28 -25.33 -14.36
CA SER A 228 21.39 -24.68 -15.10
C SER A 228 21.65 -23.21 -14.73
N GLY A 229 20.75 -22.59 -13.98
CA GLY A 229 20.83 -21.16 -13.65
C GLY A 229 20.32 -20.21 -14.76
N GLU A 230 19.77 -20.75 -15.85
CA GLU A 230 19.11 -19.94 -16.88
C GLU A 230 17.88 -19.20 -16.34
N LEU A 231 17.09 -19.89 -15.53
CA LEU A 231 16.01 -19.32 -14.73
C LEU A 231 16.37 -19.37 -13.24
N LYS A 232 15.87 -18.43 -12.48
CA LYS A 232 15.95 -18.47 -11.01
C LYS A 232 14.73 -19.22 -10.45
N PRO A 233 14.86 -19.92 -9.31
CA PRO A 233 13.70 -20.56 -8.65
C PRO A 233 12.55 -19.58 -8.33
N THR A 234 12.87 -18.29 -8.18
CA THR A 234 11.93 -17.20 -7.89
C THR A 234 11.30 -16.59 -9.14
N ASP A 235 11.81 -16.87 -10.34
CA ASP A 235 11.27 -16.30 -11.58
C ASP A 235 9.82 -16.76 -11.81
N ILE A 236 9.55 -18.07 -11.64
CA ILE A 236 8.20 -18.64 -11.55
C ILE A 236 8.25 -19.73 -10.48
N HIS A 237 7.60 -19.50 -9.34
CA HIS A 237 7.60 -20.43 -8.20
C HIS A 237 6.47 -21.46 -8.21
N ILE A 238 5.55 -21.36 -9.17
CA ILE A 238 4.52 -22.36 -9.48
C ILE A 238 4.95 -23.23 -10.67
N LYS A 239 4.14 -24.24 -11.06
CA LYS A 239 4.41 -25.00 -12.28
C LYS A 239 4.37 -24.06 -13.49
N MET A 240 5.38 -24.16 -14.35
CA MET A 240 5.47 -23.33 -15.56
C MET A 240 4.28 -23.56 -16.49
N SER A 241 3.83 -24.80 -16.60
CA SER A 241 2.67 -25.16 -17.41
C SER A 241 1.38 -24.49 -16.91
N ASP A 242 1.18 -24.39 -15.60
CA ASP A 242 0.02 -23.72 -15.03
C ASP A 242 0.09 -22.20 -15.26
N TYR A 243 1.28 -21.61 -15.11
CA TYR A 243 1.53 -20.21 -15.41
C TYR A 243 1.18 -19.87 -16.87
N ILE A 244 1.64 -20.69 -17.82
CA ILE A 244 1.35 -20.51 -19.24
C ILE A 244 -0.14 -20.66 -19.55
N ARG A 245 -0.81 -21.68 -19.00
CA ARG A 245 -2.26 -21.89 -19.16
C ARG A 245 -3.10 -20.74 -18.62
N ALA A 246 -2.68 -20.17 -17.50
CA ALA A 246 -3.33 -18.99 -16.92
C ALA A 246 -3.15 -17.71 -17.76
N GLY A 247 -2.21 -17.70 -18.71
CA GLY A 247 -1.84 -16.50 -19.46
C GLY A 247 -0.96 -15.57 -18.65
N GLY A 248 -0.07 -16.11 -17.82
CA GLY A 248 0.75 -15.31 -16.91
C GLY A 248 0.03 -14.86 -15.65
N GLY A 249 0.44 -13.74 -15.10
CA GLY A 249 -0.12 -13.15 -13.90
C GLY A 249 0.67 -13.49 -12.64
N TRP A 250 0.07 -14.21 -11.69
CA TRP A 250 0.69 -14.57 -10.42
C TRP A 250 1.80 -15.63 -10.58
N GLY A 251 2.83 -15.56 -9.74
CA GLY A 251 3.88 -16.59 -9.68
C GLY A 251 5.32 -16.08 -9.81
N CYS A 252 5.52 -14.81 -10.12
CA CYS A 252 6.85 -14.19 -10.22
C CYS A 252 7.22 -13.47 -8.91
N TYR A 253 8.35 -13.87 -8.32
CA TYR A 253 8.90 -13.22 -7.13
C TYR A 253 10.17 -12.42 -7.45
N VAL A 254 10.29 -11.26 -6.81
CA VAL A 254 11.47 -10.40 -6.83
C VAL A 254 12.03 -10.35 -5.40
N PRO A 255 13.07 -11.15 -5.09
CA PRO A 255 13.68 -11.15 -3.75
C PRO A 255 14.21 -9.77 -3.37
N LEU A 256 14.23 -9.45 -2.07
CA LEU A 256 14.74 -8.18 -1.54
C LEU A 256 14.11 -6.95 -2.21
N ALA A 257 12.84 -7.04 -2.57
CA ALA A 257 12.11 -5.91 -3.15
C ALA A 257 12.02 -4.76 -2.14
N ASP A 258 12.32 -3.55 -2.62
CA ASP A 258 12.31 -2.34 -1.81
C ASP A 258 11.85 -1.15 -2.67
N ASN A 259 10.94 -0.35 -2.18
CA ASN A 259 10.48 0.88 -2.80
C ASN A 259 10.50 2.09 -1.84
N SER A 260 11.30 1.97 -0.77
CA SER A 260 11.42 3.01 0.26
C SER A 260 12.20 4.24 -0.21
N THR A 261 13.03 4.10 -1.24
CA THR A 261 13.76 5.21 -1.88
C THR A 261 13.60 5.12 -3.40
N ALA A 262 13.85 6.22 -4.11
CA ALA A 262 13.80 6.25 -5.58
C ALA A 262 14.79 5.24 -6.20
N THR A 263 16.01 5.16 -5.68
CA THR A 263 17.04 4.22 -6.14
C THR A 263 16.65 2.77 -5.90
N ALA A 264 16.17 2.43 -4.69
CA ALA A 264 15.74 1.08 -4.36
C ALA A 264 14.53 0.65 -5.21
N ARG A 265 13.57 1.56 -5.45
CA ARG A 265 12.41 1.35 -6.33
C ARG A 265 12.86 1.08 -7.77
N ALA A 266 13.75 1.90 -8.31
CA ALA A 266 14.27 1.74 -9.67
C ALA A 266 14.96 0.38 -9.84
N GLU A 267 15.79 -0.03 -8.89
CA GLU A 267 16.48 -1.32 -8.90
C GLU A 267 15.50 -2.49 -8.77
N THR A 268 14.52 -2.39 -7.88
CA THR A 268 13.48 -3.41 -7.72
C THR A 268 12.70 -3.62 -9.03
N ASN A 269 12.29 -2.53 -9.67
CA ASN A 269 11.56 -2.58 -10.94
C ASN A 269 12.45 -3.07 -12.10
N ARG A 270 13.74 -2.75 -12.11
CA ARG A 270 14.71 -3.29 -13.08
C ARG A 270 14.76 -4.82 -12.98
N ARG A 271 14.88 -5.37 -11.78
CA ARG A 271 14.90 -6.82 -11.54
C ARG A 271 13.60 -7.51 -11.94
N GLY A 272 12.44 -6.88 -11.69
CA GLY A 272 11.15 -7.37 -12.17
C GLY A 272 11.11 -7.50 -13.69
N ARG A 273 11.53 -6.47 -14.42
CA ARG A 273 11.60 -6.49 -15.90
C ARG A 273 12.59 -7.54 -16.42
N GLU A 274 13.73 -7.72 -15.78
CA GLU A 274 14.68 -8.76 -16.14
C GLU A 274 14.10 -10.16 -15.97
N THR A 275 13.37 -10.40 -14.87
CA THR A 275 12.66 -11.66 -14.66
C THR A 275 11.65 -11.91 -15.77
N MET A 276 10.82 -10.95 -16.11
CA MET A 276 9.86 -11.05 -17.21
C MET A 276 10.57 -11.45 -18.52
N LEU A 277 11.66 -10.76 -18.85
CA LEU A 277 12.39 -11.06 -20.09
C LEU A 277 13.00 -12.46 -20.11
N ARG A 278 13.56 -12.95 -18.99
CA ARG A 278 14.06 -14.31 -18.88
C ARG A 278 12.94 -15.34 -19.10
N VAL A 279 11.84 -15.17 -18.41
CA VAL A 279 10.67 -16.08 -18.49
C VAL A 279 10.09 -16.10 -19.91
N VAL A 280 9.89 -14.95 -20.53
CA VAL A 280 9.35 -14.89 -21.90
C VAL A 280 10.30 -15.53 -22.91
N ARG A 281 11.62 -15.30 -22.82
CA ARG A 281 12.61 -15.96 -23.67
C ARG A 281 12.59 -17.47 -23.50
N PHE A 282 12.46 -17.96 -22.27
CA PHE A 282 12.32 -19.38 -21.99
C PHE A 282 11.04 -19.96 -22.63
N ILE A 283 9.89 -19.33 -22.40
CA ILE A 283 8.59 -19.80 -22.91
C ILE A 283 8.61 -19.88 -24.44
N ARG A 284 9.12 -18.86 -25.13
CA ARG A 284 9.14 -18.82 -26.60
C ARG A 284 10.03 -19.84 -27.25
N ARG A 285 10.94 -20.49 -26.54
CA ARG A 285 11.74 -21.61 -27.05
C ARG A 285 11.05 -22.96 -26.90
N GLN A 286 9.90 -23.01 -26.23
CA GLN A 286 9.18 -24.28 -26.07
C GLN A 286 8.31 -24.54 -27.30
N PRO A 287 8.28 -25.79 -27.81
CA PRO A 287 7.45 -26.17 -28.96
C PRO A 287 5.96 -25.84 -28.75
N GLY A 288 5.38 -25.12 -29.71
CA GLY A 288 3.99 -24.64 -29.65
C GLY A 288 3.78 -23.30 -28.93
N LEU A 289 4.86 -22.69 -28.36
CA LEU A 289 4.82 -21.43 -27.64
C LEU A 289 5.66 -20.33 -28.30
N GLU A 290 6.12 -20.52 -29.52
CA GLU A 290 6.99 -19.55 -30.25
C GLU A 290 6.34 -18.20 -30.46
N LYS A 291 4.99 -18.14 -30.47
CA LYS A 291 4.20 -16.93 -30.64
C LYS A 291 3.77 -16.30 -29.29
N ALA A 292 4.25 -16.83 -28.17
CA ALA A 292 3.97 -16.22 -26.87
C ALA A 292 4.50 -14.79 -26.82
N ALA A 293 3.67 -13.88 -26.32
CA ALA A 293 3.99 -12.45 -26.19
C ALA A 293 3.44 -11.88 -24.88
N VAL A 294 4.12 -10.88 -24.35
CA VAL A 294 3.60 -10.08 -23.23
C VAL A 294 2.51 -9.17 -23.77
N VAL A 295 1.32 -9.22 -23.17
CA VAL A 295 0.18 -8.35 -23.51
C VAL A 295 0.04 -7.19 -22.53
N SER A 296 0.45 -7.37 -21.28
CA SER A 296 0.53 -6.30 -20.27
C SER A 296 1.51 -6.70 -19.16
N ALA A 297 1.97 -5.69 -18.43
CA ALA A 297 2.75 -5.88 -17.20
C ALA A 297 2.42 -4.76 -16.22
N SER A 298 2.49 -5.08 -14.93
CA SER A 298 2.32 -4.06 -13.89
C SER A 298 3.39 -2.97 -14.02
N PRO A 299 3.02 -1.71 -13.81
CA PRO A 299 3.97 -0.58 -13.83
C PRO A 299 5.14 -0.78 -12.86
N GLU A 300 4.88 -1.34 -11.70
CA GLU A 300 5.86 -1.54 -10.63
C GLU A 300 5.77 -2.96 -10.04
N VAL A 301 6.88 -3.38 -9.42
CA VAL A 301 6.89 -4.55 -8.54
C VAL A 301 6.08 -4.26 -7.29
N GLY A 302 5.15 -5.13 -6.95
CA GLY A 302 4.40 -5.08 -5.70
C GLY A 302 5.30 -5.43 -4.52
N VAL A 303 5.66 -4.44 -3.71
CA VAL A 303 6.50 -4.60 -2.52
C VAL A 303 5.63 -4.87 -1.32
N ARG A 304 5.83 -6.01 -0.65
CA ARG A 304 5.04 -6.41 0.52
C ARG A 304 5.37 -5.61 1.76
N GLU A 305 6.65 -5.43 2.04
CA GLU A 305 7.14 -4.74 3.22
C GLU A 305 8.36 -3.88 2.94
N THR A 306 8.53 -2.83 3.73
CA THR A 306 9.73 -2.00 3.78
C THR A 306 9.99 -1.64 5.24
N TYR A 307 9.82 -0.37 5.61
CA TYR A 307 9.93 0.11 6.97
C TYR A 307 8.57 0.18 7.67
N ARG A 308 8.58 -0.14 8.95
CA ARG A 308 7.51 0.14 9.90
C ARG A 308 7.99 1.18 10.90
N VAL A 309 7.11 2.06 11.33
CA VAL A 309 7.45 3.04 12.38
C VAL A 309 7.55 2.34 13.73
N VAL A 310 8.39 2.87 14.62
CA VAL A 310 8.34 2.52 16.05
C VAL A 310 7.27 3.40 16.68
N GLY A 311 6.10 2.80 16.96
CA GLY A 311 4.93 3.48 17.51
C GLY A 311 4.87 3.46 19.04
N GLU A 312 3.93 4.22 19.61
CA GLU A 312 3.64 4.18 21.05
C GLU A 312 3.21 2.77 21.51
N LYS A 313 2.56 2.01 20.62
CA LYS A 313 2.24 0.60 20.76
C LYS A 313 2.73 -0.18 19.55
N THR A 314 2.87 -1.50 19.70
CA THR A 314 3.21 -2.43 18.61
C THR A 314 2.21 -3.57 18.61
N VAL A 315 1.57 -3.86 17.47
CA VAL A 315 0.79 -5.09 17.31
C VAL A 315 1.73 -6.27 17.14
N THR A 316 1.57 -7.27 17.98
CA THR A 316 2.30 -8.56 17.85
C THR A 316 1.47 -9.58 17.09
N GLU A 317 2.13 -10.58 16.49
CA GLU A 317 1.46 -11.73 15.88
C GLU A 317 0.51 -12.42 16.87
N ALA A 318 0.96 -12.59 18.10
CA ALA A 318 0.16 -13.23 19.16
C ALA A 318 -1.13 -12.45 19.47
N ASP A 319 -1.04 -11.13 19.66
CA ASP A 319 -2.21 -10.29 19.92
C ASP A 319 -3.15 -10.24 18.73
N TYR A 320 -2.58 -10.18 17.51
CA TYR A 320 -3.34 -10.16 16.28
C TYR A 320 -4.17 -11.44 16.10
N LEU A 321 -3.54 -12.61 16.26
CA LEU A 321 -4.21 -13.91 16.15
C LEU A 321 -5.22 -14.16 17.27
N ALA A 322 -4.91 -13.71 18.50
CA ALA A 322 -5.83 -13.79 19.63
C ALA A 322 -7.10 -12.92 19.44
N GLY A 323 -7.03 -11.94 18.55
CA GLY A 323 -8.10 -10.94 18.40
C GLY A 323 -8.19 -10.03 19.63
N THR A 324 -7.06 -9.71 20.25
CA THR A 324 -6.99 -8.84 21.42
C THR A 324 -7.58 -7.48 21.10
N VAL A 325 -8.52 -7.01 21.93
CA VAL A 325 -9.12 -5.68 21.83
C VAL A 325 -8.52 -4.80 22.91
N GLU A 326 -7.59 -3.94 22.50
CA GLU A 326 -7.01 -2.93 23.37
C GLU A 326 -8.00 -1.79 23.61
N PRO A 327 -7.91 -1.05 24.74
CA PRO A 327 -8.79 0.08 25.01
C PRO A 327 -8.79 1.14 23.90
N ASP A 328 -7.66 1.31 23.21
CA ASP A 328 -7.48 2.25 22.09
C ASP A 328 -7.60 1.60 20.70
N SER A 329 -8.11 0.39 20.58
CA SER A 329 -8.37 -0.24 19.27
C SER A 329 -9.42 0.53 18.49
N LEU A 330 -9.10 0.96 17.26
CA LEU A 330 -9.95 1.79 16.42
C LEU A 330 -10.57 1.07 15.23
N CYS A 331 -9.93 0.03 14.71
CA CYS A 331 -10.46 -0.73 13.58
C CYS A 331 -10.12 -2.20 13.69
N TYR A 332 -10.87 -3.01 12.93
CA TYR A 332 -10.55 -4.40 12.69
C TYR A 332 -9.58 -4.56 11.52
N SER A 333 -8.85 -5.66 11.54
CA SER A 333 -8.02 -6.18 10.45
C SER A 333 -8.21 -7.68 10.37
N TYR A 334 -8.45 -8.19 9.18
CA TYR A 334 -8.65 -9.63 9.00
C TYR A 334 -7.91 -10.15 7.78
N TRP A 335 -6.89 -10.93 8.05
CA TRP A 335 -6.10 -11.74 7.14
C TRP A 335 -5.35 -12.74 7.99
N TYR A 336 -4.97 -13.89 7.46
CA TYR A 336 -4.07 -14.81 8.15
C TYR A 336 -2.63 -14.26 8.16
N ILE A 337 -1.78 -14.76 9.04
CA ILE A 337 -0.33 -14.50 8.96
C ILE A 337 0.16 -15.09 7.65
N ASP A 338 0.77 -14.26 6.82
CA ASP A 338 1.08 -14.58 5.42
C ASP A 338 2.50 -14.12 5.08
N GLU A 339 3.46 -14.76 5.68
CA GLU A 339 4.87 -14.50 5.42
C GLU A 339 5.34 -15.32 4.22
N HIS A 340 5.49 -14.66 3.09
CA HIS A 340 6.09 -15.24 1.92
C HIS A 340 7.62 -15.29 2.06
N ASN A 341 8.23 -16.40 1.74
CA ASN A 341 9.67 -16.43 1.52
C ASN A 341 10.02 -16.65 0.05
N ALA A 342 11.25 -16.29 -0.34
CA ALA A 342 11.70 -16.41 -1.72
C ALA A 342 11.75 -17.87 -2.23
N ALA A 343 11.83 -18.84 -1.34
CA ALA A 343 11.84 -20.26 -1.66
C ALA A 343 10.44 -20.89 -1.70
N TRP A 344 9.39 -20.16 -1.30
CA TRP A 344 8.00 -20.61 -1.17
C TRP A 344 7.76 -21.77 -0.20
N LYS A 345 8.70 -22.69 -0.10
CA LYS A 345 8.57 -23.99 0.61
C LYS A 345 8.37 -23.90 2.12
N ASN A 346 8.63 -22.72 2.73
CA ASN A 346 8.57 -22.48 4.18
C ASN A 346 7.86 -21.16 4.49
N SER A 347 6.82 -20.82 3.74
CA SER A 347 5.98 -19.67 4.09
C SER A 347 5.31 -19.92 5.43
N HIS A 348 5.45 -18.95 6.34
CA HIS A 348 4.78 -19.00 7.63
C HIS A 348 3.34 -18.52 7.45
N MET A 349 2.39 -19.46 7.51
CA MET A 349 0.95 -19.20 7.36
C MET A 349 0.22 -19.66 8.61
N VAL A 350 -0.39 -18.73 9.35
CA VAL A 350 -1.16 -19.03 10.56
C VAL A 350 -2.54 -18.38 10.45
N PHE A 351 -3.57 -19.20 10.57
CA PHE A 351 -4.96 -18.73 10.49
C PHE A 351 -5.49 -18.41 11.88
N HIS A 352 -6.38 -17.41 11.94
CA HIS A 352 -7.13 -17.13 13.16
C HIS A 352 -7.97 -18.34 13.59
N GLU A 353 -8.11 -18.52 14.89
CA GLU A 353 -9.14 -19.40 15.43
C GLU A 353 -10.54 -18.88 15.09
N PRO A 354 -11.54 -19.78 14.97
CA PRO A 354 -12.92 -19.40 14.68
C PRO A 354 -13.44 -18.28 15.59
N GLY A 355 -14.01 -17.25 14.99
CA GLY A 355 -14.57 -16.08 15.69
C GLY A 355 -13.56 -14.99 16.04
N LYS A 356 -12.27 -15.24 15.94
CA LYS A 356 -11.23 -14.24 16.22
C LYS A 356 -11.01 -13.30 15.03
N VAL A 357 -10.83 -12.02 15.32
CA VAL A 357 -10.52 -10.96 14.33
C VAL A 357 -9.51 -10.01 14.96
N GLY A 358 -8.41 -9.76 14.29
CA GLY A 358 -7.38 -8.83 14.76
C GLY A 358 -7.92 -7.40 14.88
N THR A 359 -7.36 -6.63 15.80
CA THR A 359 -7.68 -5.21 15.98
C THR A 359 -6.41 -4.36 15.93
N ILE A 360 -6.57 -3.09 15.59
CA ILE A 360 -5.45 -2.15 15.46
C ILE A 360 -5.64 -0.99 16.44
N PRO A 361 -4.78 -0.91 17.48
CA PRO A 361 -4.77 0.20 18.43
C PRO A 361 -4.27 1.51 17.81
N LEU A 362 -4.78 2.65 18.29
CA LEU A 362 -4.32 3.98 17.89
C LEU A 362 -2.81 4.16 18.11
N GLY A 363 -2.28 3.69 19.22
CA GLY A 363 -0.86 3.82 19.55
C GLY A 363 0.09 3.24 18.50
N THR A 364 -0.38 2.33 17.62
CA THR A 364 0.42 1.77 16.53
C THR A 364 0.60 2.74 15.36
N MET A 365 -0.29 3.73 15.25
CA MET A 365 -0.28 4.77 14.21
C MET A 365 0.48 6.02 14.64
N ILE A 366 0.83 6.15 15.93
CA ILE A 366 1.50 7.32 16.52
C ILE A 366 2.99 7.03 16.67
N PRO A 367 3.87 7.68 15.88
CA PRO A 367 5.31 7.53 16.02
C PRO A 367 5.79 8.02 17.38
N LYS A 368 6.68 7.27 18.05
CA LYS A 368 7.30 7.72 19.30
C LYS A 368 8.08 9.00 19.09
N GLY A 369 7.88 9.97 20.01
CA GLY A 369 8.65 11.20 20.05
C GLY A 369 8.33 12.22 18.95
N VAL A 370 7.39 11.95 18.04
CA VAL A 370 6.99 12.89 17.00
C VAL A 370 5.54 13.30 17.21
N GLN A 371 5.29 14.61 17.20
CA GLN A 371 3.97 15.20 17.40
C GLN A 371 3.30 15.55 16.07
N HIS A 372 1.94 15.58 16.05
CA HIS A 372 1.14 15.99 14.91
C HIS A 372 1.44 15.18 13.63
N LEU A 373 1.79 13.90 13.82
CA LEU A 373 2.05 12.95 12.75
C LEU A 373 1.43 11.59 13.10
N LEU A 374 0.72 11.03 12.13
CA LEU A 374 0.21 9.66 12.16
C LEU A 374 0.82 8.88 11.00
N VAL A 375 0.98 7.58 11.19
CA VAL A 375 1.37 6.64 10.12
C VAL A 375 0.19 5.72 9.83
N ALA A 376 -0.09 5.47 8.55
CA ALA A 376 -1.20 4.61 8.14
C ALA A 376 -0.76 3.51 7.16
N GLY A 377 -1.56 2.43 7.13
CA GLY A 377 -1.33 1.29 6.24
C GLY A 377 -0.22 0.36 6.75
N ARG A 378 0.49 -0.28 5.81
CA ARG A 378 1.48 -1.33 6.13
C ARG A 378 2.69 -0.87 6.96
N ALA A 379 2.87 0.45 7.11
CA ALA A 379 4.00 1.03 7.83
C ALA A 379 3.70 1.32 9.32
N VAL A 380 2.51 0.97 9.82
CA VAL A 380 2.19 1.08 11.25
C VAL A 380 3.08 0.15 12.09
N SER A 381 3.20 0.47 13.38
CA SER A 381 4.03 -0.29 14.31
C SER A 381 3.46 -1.69 14.56
N SER A 382 4.21 -2.69 14.14
CA SER A 382 3.89 -4.11 14.30
C SER A 382 5.16 -4.94 14.30
N ASP A 383 5.10 -6.16 14.82
CA ASP A 383 6.15 -7.15 14.56
C ASP A 383 6.06 -7.67 13.10
N HIS A 384 6.97 -8.56 12.72
CA HIS A 384 7.05 -9.06 11.34
C HIS A 384 5.85 -9.93 10.97
N GLY A 385 5.43 -10.82 11.88
CA GLY A 385 4.30 -11.71 11.66
C GLY A 385 3.00 -10.93 11.52
N ALA A 386 2.64 -10.08 12.48
CA ALA A 386 1.46 -9.22 12.38
C ALA A 386 1.48 -8.34 11.12
N ASN A 387 2.66 -7.79 10.73
CA ASN A 387 2.78 -6.99 9.52
C ASN A 387 2.37 -7.77 8.27
N SER A 388 2.71 -9.06 8.19
CA SER A 388 2.37 -9.90 7.05
C SER A 388 0.86 -9.99 6.80
N ALA A 389 0.06 -9.86 7.85
CA ALA A 389 -1.40 -9.88 7.82
C ALA A 389 -2.00 -8.48 7.64
N LEU A 390 -1.60 -7.50 8.46
CA LEU A 390 -2.23 -6.18 8.48
C LEU A 390 -1.84 -5.27 7.29
N ARG A 391 -0.84 -5.67 6.49
CA ARG A 391 -0.43 -4.96 5.27
C ARG A 391 -1.42 -5.10 4.11
N VAL A 392 -2.39 -6.01 4.18
CA VAL A 392 -3.35 -6.22 3.09
C VAL A 392 -4.27 -5.01 2.94
N GLN A 393 -4.78 -4.84 1.74
CA GLN A 393 -5.40 -3.58 1.32
C GLN A 393 -6.62 -3.18 2.15
N ALA A 394 -7.54 -4.10 2.45
CA ALA A 394 -8.71 -3.80 3.28
C ALA A 394 -8.33 -3.36 4.69
N SER A 395 -7.36 -4.03 5.31
CA SER A 395 -6.78 -3.63 6.60
C SER A 395 -6.13 -2.24 6.52
N CYS A 396 -5.35 -1.99 5.46
CA CYS A 396 -4.75 -0.67 5.22
C CYS A 396 -5.81 0.43 5.06
N MET A 397 -6.95 0.14 4.40
CA MET A 397 -8.08 1.07 4.28
C MET A 397 -8.68 1.40 5.64
N ALA A 398 -8.93 0.40 6.49
CA ALA A 398 -9.46 0.60 7.84
C ALA A 398 -8.50 1.40 8.73
N ILE A 399 -7.20 1.09 8.68
CA ILE A 399 -6.15 1.86 9.38
C ILE A 399 -6.12 3.30 8.86
N GLY A 400 -6.21 3.50 7.55
CA GLY A 400 -6.27 4.83 6.94
C GLY A 400 -7.47 5.64 7.42
N GLN A 401 -8.68 5.07 7.39
CA GLN A 401 -9.88 5.73 7.90
C GLN A 401 -9.71 6.15 9.37
N SER A 402 -9.13 5.28 10.19
CA SER A 402 -8.86 5.57 11.60
C SER A 402 -7.89 6.73 11.77
N ALA A 403 -6.76 6.70 11.06
CA ALA A 403 -5.77 7.79 11.10
C ALA A 403 -6.35 9.12 10.60
N GLY A 404 -7.16 9.11 9.53
CA GLY A 404 -7.80 10.30 8.98
C GLY A 404 -8.81 10.94 9.94
N VAL A 405 -9.63 10.13 10.61
CA VAL A 405 -10.56 10.62 11.65
C VAL A 405 -9.80 11.25 12.81
N VAL A 406 -8.77 10.56 13.33
CA VAL A 406 -7.97 11.07 14.45
C VAL A 406 -7.26 12.36 14.07
N ALA A 407 -6.64 12.44 12.88
CA ALA A 407 -6.01 13.66 12.38
C ALA A 407 -7.01 14.84 12.29
N ALA A 408 -8.22 14.60 11.75
CA ALA A 408 -9.25 15.62 11.66
C ALA A 408 -9.73 16.13 13.03
N LEU A 409 -9.87 15.21 13.99
CA LEU A 409 -10.26 15.57 15.37
C LEU A 409 -9.14 16.36 16.07
N ALA A 410 -7.90 15.95 15.92
CA ALA A 410 -6.71 16.62 16.47
C ALA A 410 -6.59 18.05 15.90
N ALA A 411 -6.62 18.18 14.56
CA ALA A 411 -6.52 19.46 13.88
C ALA A 411 -7.64 20.45 14.31
N ARG A 412 -8.87 19.96 14.47
CA ARG A 412 -10.02 20.78 14.90
C ARG A 412 -9.89 21.25 16.34
N ARG A 413 -9.30 20.46 17.23
CA ARG A 413 -9.15 20.77 18.65
C ARG A 413 -7.84 21.49 18.96
N GLY A 414 -6.89 21.51 18.05
CA GLY A 414 -5.56 22.05 18.26
C GLY A 414 -4.74 21.23 19.27
N VAL A 415 -4.92 19.90 19.28
CA VAL A 415 -4.22 18.97 20.19
C VAL A 415 -3.39 17.97 19.38
N ASP A 416 -2.48 17.26 20.02
CA ASP A 416 -1.75 16.16 19.39
C ASP A 416 -2.69 14.95 19.15
N PRO A 417 -2.51 14.15 18.09
CA PRO A 417 -3.28 12.92 17.85
C PRO A 417 -3.38 11.96 19.03
N ARG A 418 -2.35 11.88 19.88
CA ARG A 418 -2.35 11.03 21.09
C ARG A 418 -3.30 11.51 22.19
N GLU A 419 -3.72 12.75 22.13
CA GLU A 419 -4.65 13.36 23.07
C GLU A 419 -6.11 13.26 22.63
N VAL A 420 -6.35 12.75 21.42
CA VAL A 420 -7.72 12.52 20.92
C VAL A 420 -8.35 11.38 21.72
N ALA A 421 -9.47 11.67 22.38
CA ALA A 421 -10.21 10.66 23.12
C ALA A 421 -10.68 9.55 22.17
N VAL A 422 -10.38 8.30 22.53
CA VAL A 422 -10.68 7.11 21.72
C VAL A 422 -12.19 7.00 21.42
N ASP A 423 -13.03 7.30 22.40
CA ASP A 423 -14.49 7.28 22.22
C ASP A 423 -14.97 8.31 21.18
N ASP A 424 -14.31 9.48 21.10
CA ASP A 424 -14.63 10.48 20.09
C ASP A 424 -14.24 9.98 18.70
N ALA A 425 -13.05 9.36 18.58
CA ALA A 425 -12.60 8.75 17.34
C ALA A 425 -13.54 7.61 16.91
N LYS A 426 -13.94 6.72 17.83
CA LYS A 426 -14.90 5.63 17.56
C LYS A 426 -16.27 6.16 17.15
N ARG A 427 -16.78 7.22 17.81
CA ARG A 427 -18.05 7.85 17.40
C ARG A 427 -17.97 8.43 15.99
N GLN A 428 -16.89 9.13 15.67
CA GLN A 428 -16.71 9.71 14.35
C GLN A 428 -16.51 8.64 13.28
N LEU A 429 -15.77 7.56 13.56
CA LEU A 429 -15.64 6.40 12.65
C LEU A 429 -17.00 5.77 12.35
N LYS A 430 -17.85 5.55 13.38
CA LYS A 430 -19.22 5.05 13.18
C LYS A 430 -20.05 6.02 12.35
N ALA A 431 -19.92 7.34 12.57
CA ALA A 431 -20.66 8.34 11.82
C ALA A 431 -20.33 8.36 10.32
N ILE A 432 -19.12 7.97 9.93
CA ILE A 432 -18.75 7.79 8.52
C ILE A 432 -19.00 6.37 7.99
N GLY A 433 -19.68 5.50 8.75
CA GLY A 433 -20.03 4.15 8.35
C GLY A 433 -18.97 3.07 8.61
N ALA A 434 -17.86 3.39 9.29
CA ALA A 434 -16.85 2.41 9.63
C ALA A 434 -17.30 1.49 10.79
N ILE A 435 -16.85 0.23 10.76
CA ILE A 435 -17.04 -0.73 11.86
C ILE A 435 -15.84 -0.63 12.80
N VAL A 436 -16.11 -0.51 14.09
CA VAL A 436 -15.08 -0.39 15.13
C VAL A 436 -15.20 -1.50 16.16
N PRO A 437 -14.11 -1.87 16.84
CA PRO A 437 -14.09 -2.85 17.94
C PRO A 437 -14.87 -2.40 19.17
#